data_b2f77d5c94f33fb2b98020bff33f233c
#
_entry.id   b2f77d5c94f33fb2b98020bff33f233c
#
_cell.length_a   1.000
_cell.length_b   1.000
_cell.length_c   1.000
_cell.angle_alpha   90.00
_cell.angle_beta   90.00
_cell.angle_gamma   90.00
#
_symmetry.space_group_name_H-M   'P 1'
#
loop_
_entity.id
_entity.type
_entity.pdbx_description
1 polymer ?
#
loop_
_entity_poly.entity_id
_entity_poly.type
_entity_poly.pdbx_seq_one_letter_code
_entity_poly.pdbx_strand_id
1 'polypeptide(L)' 'MKNQLKVLRAMRNWSQAELGEQLDVSRQAVNAIETGKYDPSLPLAFKISRLFGQPIEEIFDDGFDGGQNAKG' A
#
# COMPACT_ATOMS: atom_id res chain seq x y z
N MET A 1 2.35 6.87 6.19
CA MET A 1 2.02 5.52 6.72
C MET A 1 3.01 4.51 6.19
N LYS A 2 3.59 3.71 7.06
CA LYS A 2 4.51 2.68 6.62
C LYS A 2 3.76 1.61 5.86
N ASN A 3 4.42 1.00 4.88
CA ASN A 3 3.77 -0.04 4.10
C ASN A 3 4.78 -0.93 3.41
N GLN A 4 4.29 -2.03 2.86
CA GLN A 4 5.10 -3.01 2.16
C GLN A 4 4.96 -2.88 0.65
N LEU A 5 4.43 -1.78 0.16
CA LEU A 5 4.11 -1.65 -1.26
C LEU A 5 5.36 -1.79 -2.13
N LYS A 6 6.47 -1.17 -1.71
CA LYS A 6 7.72 -1.26 -2.46
C LYS A 6 8.20 -2.71 -2.54
N VAL A 7 8.10 -3.45 -1.44
CA VAL A 7 8.51 -4.85 -1.41
C VAL A 7 7.62 -5.69 -2.33
N LEU A 8 6.31 -5.49 -2.25
CA LEU A 8 5.38 -6.24 -3.08
C LEU A 8 5.60 -5.96 -4.55
N ARG A 9 5.85 -4.69 -4.86
CA ARG A 9 6.14 -4.29 -6.23
C ARG A 9 7.41 -4.96 -6.73
N ALA A 10 8.46 -4.94 -5.90
CA ALA A 10 9.74 -5.53 -6.28
C ALA A 10 9.61 -7.04 -6.51
N MET A 11 8.77 -7.70 -5.74
CA MET A 11 8.56 -9.13 -5.92
C MET A 11 7.92 -9.47 -7.26
N ARG A 12 7.22 -8.51 -7.87
CA ARG A 12 6.66 -8.68 -9.20
C ARG A 12 7.58 -8.13 -10.29
N ASN A 13 8.75 -7.60 -9.91
CA ASN A 13 9.70 -6.98 -10.85
C ASN A 13 9.07 -5.81 -11.59
N TRP A 14 8.17 -5.09 -10.95
CA TRP A 14 7.54 -3.94 -11.55
C TRP A 14 8.28 -2.66 -11.19
N SER A 15 8.35 -1.73 -12.15
CA SER A 15 8.77 -0.37 -11.84
C SER A 15 7.60 0.35 -11.16
N GLN A 16 7.87 1.53 -10.60
CA GLN A 16 6.79 2.35 -10.05
C GLN A 16 5.78 2.71 -11.12
N ALA A 17 6.25 2.97 -12.34
CA ALA A 17 5.34 3.29 -13.44
C ALA A 17 4.45 2.09 -13.77
N GLU A 18 5.01 0.89 -13.76
CA GLU A 18 4.23 -0.31 -14.04
C GLU A 18 3.18 -0.55 -12.96
N LEU A 19 3.55 -0.36 -11.69
CA LEU A 19 2.56 -0.49 -10.63
C LEU A 19 1.49 0.58 -10.76
N GLY A 20 1.87 1.80 -11.14
CA GLY A 20 0.89 2.85 -11.37
C GLY A 20 -0.12 2.46 -12.44
N GLU A 21 0.34 1.82 -13.51
CA GLU A 21 -0.55 1.34 -14.54
C GLU A 21 -1.52 0.28 -14.00
N GLN A 22 -1.03 -0.62 -13.17
CA GLN A 22 -1.88 -1.65 -12.60
C GLN A 22 -2.94 -1.06 -11.68
N LEU A 23 -2.62 0.04 -11.02
CA LEU A 23 -3.53 0.68 -10.08
C LEU A 23 -4.29 1.85 -10.68
N ASP A 24 -3.98 2.21 -11.93
CA ASP A 24 -4.58 3.36 -12.61
C ASP A 24 -4.29 4.66 -11.87
N VAL A 25 -3.07 4.82 -11.42
CA VAL A 25 -2.60 6.06 -10.79
C VAL A 25 -1.23 6.41 -11.37
N SER A 26 -0.78 7.63 -11.10
CA SER A 26 0.50 8.09 -11.65
C SER A 26 1.68 7.44 -10.92
N ARG A 27 2.84 7.46 -11.57
CA ARG A 27 4.07 7.01 -10.94
C ARG A 27 4.37 7.83 -9.69
N GLN A 28 4.09 9.13 -9.74
CA GLN A 28 4.33 10.00 -8.60
C GLN A 28 3.47 9.58 -7.41
N ALA A 29 2.23 9.17 -7.66
CA ALA A 29 1.35 8.70 -6.59
C ALA A 29 1.91 7.43 -5.97
N VAL A 30 2.41 6.50 -6.78
CA VAL A 30 3.04 5.29 -6.26
C VAL A 30 4.22 5.65 -5.36
N ASN A 31 5.08 6.54 -5.84
CA ASN A 31 6.24 6.94 -5.05
C ASN A 31 5.83 7.58 -3.73
N ALA A 32 4.83 8.44 -3.76
CA ALA A 32 4.37 9.12 -2.55
C ALA A 32 3.80 8.12 -1.54
N ILE A 33 3.10 7.10 -2.00
CA ILE A 33 2.60 6.06 -1.11
C ILE A 33 3.76 5.25 -0.53
N GLU A 34 4.70 4.83 -1.38
CA GLU A 34 5.82 4.01 -0.93
C GLU A 34 6.68 4.72 0.11
N THR A 35 6.83 6.03 -0.03
CA THR A 35 7.65 6.78 0.91
C THR A 35 6.88 7.24 2.14
N GLY A 36 5.59 6.92 2.22
CA GLY A 36 4.78 7.28 3.38
C GLY A 36 4.30 8.72 3.41
N LYS A 37 4.52 9.46 2.33
CA LYS A 37 4.09 10.86 2.28
C LYS A 37 2.61 11.01 1.97
N TYR A 38 1.99 9.98 1.44
CA TYR A 38 0.61 10.04 1.01
C TYR A 38 -0.03 8.71 1.35
N ASP A 39 -1.17 8.74 2.00
CA ASP A 39 -1.91 7.53 2.30
C ASP A 39 -2.95 7.33 1.22
N PRO A 40 -3.09 6.12 0.69
CA PRO A 40 -4.05 5.89 -0.38
C PRO A 40 -5.47 6.06 0.13
N SER A 41 -6.36 6.46 -0.77
CA SER A 41 -7.78 6.47 -0.45
C SER A 41 -8.22 5.04 -0.17
N LEU A 42 -9.35 4.90 0.49
CA LEU A 42 -9.85 3.55 0.79
C LEU A 42 -10.10 2.74 -0.49
N PRO A 43 -10.72 3.30 -1.55
CA PRO A 43 -10.86 2.53 -2.79
C PRO A 43 -9.52 2.09 -3.36
N LEU A 44 -8.49 2.94 -3.29
CA LEU A 44 -7.19 2.57 -3.80
C LEU A 44 -6.54 1.50 -2.93
N ALA A 45 -6.71 1.60 -1.61
CA ALA A 45 -6.18 0.58 -0.70
C ALA A 45 -6.80 -0.79 -0.99
N PHE A 46 -8.11 -0.84 -1.27
CA PHE A 46 -8.75 -2.09 -1.64
C PHE A 46 -8.21 -2.62 -2.97
N LYS A 47 -7.95 -1.72 -3.93
CA LYS A 47 -7.40 -2.14 -5.21
C LYS A 47 -6.01 -2.74 -5.03
N ILE A 48 -5.18 -2.13 -4.18
CA ILE A 48 -3.85 -2.65 -3.86
C ILE A 48 -3.97 -4.02 -3.22
N SER A 49 -4.87 -4.16 -2.26
CA SER A 49 -5.09 -5.43 -1.58
C SER A 49 -5.45 -6.54 -2.56
N ARG A 50 -6.37 -6.25 -3.49
CA ARG A 50 -6.77 -7.25 -4.47
C ARG A 50 -5.65 -7.58 -5.45
N LEU A 51 -4.88 -6.58 -5.85
CA LEU A 51 -3.81 -6.78 -6.80
C LEU A 51 -2.76 -7.74 -6.26
N PHE A 52 -2.42 -7.59 -4.99
CA PHE A 52 -1.38 -8.41 -4.37
C PHE A 52 -1.93 -9.59 -3.58
N GLY A 53 -3.23 -9.69 -3.44
CA GLY A 53 -3.84 -10.83 -2.76
C GLY A 53 -3.56 -10.87 -1.27
N GLN A 54 -3.42 -9.71 -0.66
CA GLN A 54 -3.14 -9.62 0.77
C GLN A 54 -4.08 -8.64 1.44
N PRO A 55 -4.43 -8.85 2.71
CA PRO A 55 -5.28 -7.91 3.44
C PRO A 55 -4.61 -6.55 3.56
N ILE A 56 -5.41 -5.52 3.63
CA ILE A 56 -4.91 -4.14 3.77
C ILE A 56 -3.99 -4.04 4.99
N GLU A 57 -4.38 -4.65 6.10
CA GLU A 57 -3.60 -4.56 7.34
C GLU A 57 -2.24 -5.20 7.24
N GLU A 58 -2.02 -6.09 6.29
CA GLU A 58 -0.71 -6.68 6.10
C GLU A 58 0.16 -5.86 5.15
N ILE A 59 -0.47 -4.99 4.37
CA ILE A 59 0.26 -4.14 3.45
C ILE A 59 0.60 -2.81 4.10
N PHE A 60 -0.36 -2.25 4.86
CA PHE A 60 -0.20 -0.93 5.45
C PHE A 60 -0.15 -1.03 6.97
N ASP A 61 0.78 -0.29 7.58
CA ASP A 61 0.94 -0.24 9.01
C ASP A 61 0.46 1.14 9.46
N ASP A 62 -0.63 1.17 10.21
CA ASP A 62 -1.20 2.44 10.63
C ASP A 62 -0.49 3.03 11.84
N GLY A 63 0.51 2.33 12.35
CA GLY A 63 1.26 2.81 13.49
C GLY A 63 0.60 2.54 14.82
N PHE A 64 -0.57 1.92 14.82
CA PHE A 64 -1.29 1.66 16.06
C PHE A 64 -0.85 0.31 16.59
N ASP A 65 -0.30 0.30 17.80
CA ASP A 65 0.10 -0.97 18.35
C ASP A 65 -0.84 -1.32 19.46
N GLY A 66 -2.02 -0.81 19.44
CA GLY A 66 -2.92 -0.99 20.51
C GLY A 66 -3.80 -2.16 20.40
N GLY A 67 -3.44 -3.06 19.60
CA GLY A 67 -4.21 -4.25 19.50
C GLY A 67 -4.52 -4.78 20.84
N GLN A 68 -3.61 -4.51 21.72
CA GLN A 68 -3.77 -5.00 23.01
C GLN A 68 -4.92 -4.32 23.66
N ASN A 69 -5.31 -3.18 23.27
CA ASN A 69 -6.29 -2.62 23.96
C ASN A 69 -7.51 -2.63 23.25
N ALA A 70 -7.47 -3.24 22.40
CA ALA A 70 -8.53 -3.29 21.82
C ALA A 70 -9.67 -3.41 22.60
N LYS A 71 -9.59 -3.23 23.15
CA LYS A 71 -10.61 -3.23 23.52
C LYS A 71 -11.31 -2.48 23.08
N GLY A 72 -10.83 -2.36 22.70
CA GLY A 72 -11.53 -1.75 22.26
C GLY A 72 -12.09 -1.68 21.70
#